data_1c3bd6e965a3cd6527af3052f993ae02
#
_entry.id   1c3bd6e965a3cd6527af3052f993ae02
#
_cell.length_a   1.000
_cell.length_b   1.000
_cell.length_c   1.000
_cell.angle_alpha   90.00
_cell.angle_beta   90.00
_cell.angle_gamma   90.00
#
_symmetry.space_group_name_H-M   'P 1'
#
loop_
_entity.id
_entity.type
_entity.pdbx_description
1 polymer ?
#
loop_
_entity_poly.entity_id
_entity_poly.type
_entity_poly.pdbx_seq_one_letter_code
_entity_poly.pdbx_strand_id
1 'polypeptide(L)'
;MKIGMLMTGALAGVCLSLGAVQIKVDWNETTGPVKPVNAVGQPPMNGGPYAFSMLHYLKEAGIPYSRLHDVGGWMGHGLWVDIPNLFPDFDADEDDPKSYVFDFTDALLKNLTENGVEPFFRLGVTIEWSAIDGKCYRADPPKDYPKWARIAEHVIRHYTEGWANGYKWKMSRWTIWNEPENHPDPKQNPLWRAPFETYVDFYAVVARHLKDCFPHLQIGGYGSSGFYSAAKFEADPGAKVATQTDSFIRAFNQFFDRVKRDDLPIDFYTMHSYSMPAPALEQIRACRRMLDAKGFKDLPISFNEWEPSPTPEKVGTAKQAAEIAAELAGLQNLPDVADACIYDARCGLGLYSPLFDPVKRAPRPAYWSFVAFNELRKLGTAVRISTGHEGLWATAATDGKDRGAILVANISGRALPLDGVFGDWKVVKTTAISPAVTYKPVTPDGTIADDTVLLVELTRK
;
A
#
# COMPACT_ATOMS: atom_id res chain seq x y z
N MET A 1 19.76 37.45 67.05
CA MET A 1 20.66 36.36 66.70
C MET A 1 19.84 35.08 66.62
N LYS A 2 19.45 34.65 65.43
CA LYS A 2 18.84 33.34 65.16
C LYS A 2 19.39 32.85 63.84
N ILE A 3 20.14 31.78 63.88
CA ILE A 3 20.82 31.11 62.80
C ILE A 3 19.78 30.26 62.07
N GLY A 4 19.55 30.53 60.80
CA GLY A 4 18.75 29.70 59.92
C GLY A 4 19.63 28.67 59.24
N MET A 5 19.29 27.40 59.43
CA MET A 5 19.96 26.24 58.88
C MET A 5 19.36 25.97 57.47
N LEU A 6 20.13 26.18 56.41
CA LEU A 6 19.79 25.73 55.05
C LEU A 6 19.95 24.22 54.97
N MET A 7 18.85 23.51 54.74
CA MET A 7 18.88 22.11 54.29
C MET A 7 19.03 22.11 52.75
N THR A 8 20.16 21.71 52.27
CA THR A 8 20.39 21.34 50.86
C THR A 8 19.89 19.90 50.67
N GLY A 9 18.70 19.76 50.12
CA GLY A 9 18.19 18.48 49.66
C GLY A 9 18.85 18.10 48.34
N ALA A 10 19.71 17.09 48.35
CA ALA A 10 20.21 16.46 47.14
C ALA A 10 19.09 15.63 46.51
N LEU A 11 18.55 16.09 45.39
CA LEU A 11 17.75 15.25 44.48
C LEU A 11 18.70 14.22 43.86
N ALA A 12 18.70 13.00 44.37
CA ALA A 12 19.28 11.86 43.70
C ALA A 12 18.38 11.54 42.48
N GLY A 13 18.80 11.99 41.29
CA GLY A 13 18.19 11.55 40.04
C GLY A 13 18.43 10.06 39.89
N VAL A 14 17.36 9.27 40.00
CA VAL A 14 17.39 7.85 39.61
C VAL A 14 17.51 7.82 38.11
N CYS A 15 18.73 7.70 37.57
CA CYS A 15 18.98 7.26 36.21
C CYS A 15 18.53 5.79 36.13
N LEU A 16 17.29 5.56 35.72
CA LEU A 16 16.89 4.24 35.23
C LEU A 16 17.74 3.99 33.98
N SER A 17 18.78 3.16 34.08
CA SER A 17 19.46 2.61 32.91
C SER A 17 18.44 1.72 32.22
N LEU A 18 17.87 2.22 31.13
CA LEU A 18 17.08 1.41 30.22
C LEU A 18 18.03 0.35 29.66
N GLY A 19 17.78 -0.92 29.97
CA GLY A 19 18.53 -2.03 29.38
C GLY A 19 18.49 -1.93 27.85
N ALA A 20 19.53 -2.46 27.20
CA ALA A 20 19.59 -2.48 25.75
C ALA A 20 18.36 -3.23 25.17
N VAL A 21 17.76 -2.65 24.14
CA VAL A 21 16.64 -3.27 23.43
C VAL A 21 17.20 -4.43 22.62
N GLN A 22 16.67 -5.63 22.85
CA GLN A 22 17.14 -6.82 22.15
C GLN A 22 16.34 -7.09 20.89
N ILE A 23 17.03 -7.24 19.75
CA ILE A 23 16.48 -7.88 18.56
C ILE A 23 16.86 -9.35 18.59
N LYS A 24 15.84 -10.22 18.59
CA LYS A 24 16.01 -11.67 18.59
C LYS A 24 15.48 -12.23 17.28
N VAL A 25 16.35 -12.92 16.55
CA VAL A 25 15.99 -13.61 15.31
C VAL A 25 16.10 -15.11 15.53
N ASP A 26 15.02 -15.84 15.27
CA ASP A 26 15.06 -17.29 15.19
C ASP A 26 15.22 -17.70 13.71
N TRP A 27 16.45 -17.93 13.32
CA TRP A 27 16.81 -18.31 11.95
C TRP A 27 16.29 -19.68 11.51
N ASN A 28 15.84 -20.49 12.44
CA ASN A 28 15.30 -21.82 12.18
C ASN A 28 13.77 -21.83 12.06
N GLU A 29 13.09 -20.79 12.55
CA GLU A 29 11.66 -20.67 12.47
C GLU A 29 11.25 -19.80 11.27
N THR A 30 10.92 -20.46 10.15
CA THR A 30 10.44 -19.77 8.95
C THR A 30 8.98 -19.34 9.12
N THR A 31 8.64 -18.15 8.64
CA THR A 31 7.26 -17.60 8.69
C THR A 31 6.60 -17.53 7.30
N GLY A 32 7.26 -18.06 6.28
CA GLY A 32 6.78 -18.07 4.91
C GLY A 32 7.68 -17.28 3.95
N PRO A 33 7.21 -17.00 2.75
CA PRO A 33 7.96 -16.17 1.79
C PRO A 33 8.04 -14.70 2.23
N VAL A 34 9.08 -14.00 1.79
CA VAL A 34 9.06 -12.53 1.86
C VAL A 34 8.03 -12.01 0.88
N LYS A 35 6.98 -11.39 1.40
CA LYS A 35 5.79 -10.97 0.66
C LYS A 35 6.03 -9.75 -0.24
N PRO A 36 5.21 -9.56 -1.28
CA PRO A 36 5.29 -8.41 -2.18
C PRO A 36 4.62 -7.15 -1.56
N VAL A 37 4.99 -6.81 -0.31
CA VAL A 37 4.46 -5.64 0.40
C VAL A 37 5.17 -4.33 0.03
N ASN A 38 6.23 -4.42 -0.77
CA ASN A 38 6.95 -3.27 -1.32
C ASN A 38 6.45 -2.88 -2.72
N ALA A 39 5.20 -3.12 -3.03
CA ALA A 39 4.60 -2.61 -4.26
C ALA A 39 4.21 -1.13 -4.12
N VAL A 40 3.90 -0.49 -5.24
CA VAL A 40 3.59 0.94 -5.28
C VAL A 40 2.25 1.20 -5.96
N GLY A 41 1.56 2.24 -5.53
CA GLY A 41 0.53 2.91 -6.30
C GLY A 41 1.15 3.89 -7.27
N GLN A 42 0.60 4.02 -8.45
CA GLN A 42 1.00 4.95 -9.50
C GLN A 42 2.48 4.87 -9.93
N PRO A 43 2.78 5.01 -11.20
CA PRO A 43 4.15 5.00 -11.68
C PRO A 43 4.87 6.34 -11.43
N PRO A 44 6.22 6.33 -11.27
CA PRO A 44 7.03 7.53 -11.09
C PRO A 44 7.23 8.27 -12.42
N MET A 45 6.19 8.90 -12.89
CA MET A 45 6.20 9.71 -14.10
C MET A 45 5.43 11.00 -13.89
N ASN A 46 5.73 11.99 -14.71
CA ASN A 46 5.02 13.25 -14.78
C ASN A 46 4.61 13.50 -16.24
N GLY A 47 3.38 13.95 -16.44
CA GLY A 47 2.87 14.38 -17.74
C GLY A 47 3.08 15.87 -18.00
N GLY A 48 2.85 16.30 -19.24
CA GLY A 48 2.93 17.70 -19.67
C GLY A 48 4.21 18.05 -20.42
N PRO A 49 4.49 19.35 -20.65
CA PRO A 49 5.56 19.78 -21.55
C PRO A 49 6.97 19.42 -21.07
N TYR A 50 7.11 19.04 -19.80
CA TYR A 50 8.36 18.57 -19.21
C TYR A 50 8.27 17.12 -18.76
N ALA A 51 7.55 16.30 -19.53
CA ALA A 51 7.34 14.89 -19.24
C ALA A 51 8.67 14.16 -18.99
N PHE A 52 8.71 13.38 -17.91
CA PHE A 52 9.84 12.52 -17.59
C PHE A 52 9.36 11.25 -16.87
N SER A 53 10.19 10.22 -16.91
CA SER A 53 9.93 8.95 -16.27
C SER A 53 11.12 8.54 -15.41
N MET A 54 10.81 7.97 -14.25
CA MET A 54 11.78 7.39 -13.32
C MET A 54 11.52 5.90 -13.08
N LEU A 55 10.83 5.24 -14.03
CA LEU A 55 10.43 3.83 -13.93
C LEU A 55 11.60 2.86 -13.72
N HIS A 56 12.82 3.20 -14.20
CA HIS A 56 14.02 2.40 -13.97
C HIS A 56 14.34 2.19 -12.47
N TYR A 57 13.97 3.14 -11.60
CA TYR A 57 14.13 2.98 -10.16
C TYR A 57 13.19 1.91 -9.57
N LEU A 58 12.03 1.65 -10.19
CA LEU A 58 11.16 0.56 -9.73
C LEU A 58 11.83 -0.80 -9.89
N LYS A 59 12.57 -0.98 -11.00
CA LYS A 59 13.36 -2.20 -11.24
C LYS A 59 14.48 -2.36 -10.22
N GLU A 60 15.21 -1.30 -9.90
CA GLU A 60 16.28 -1.31 -8.90
C GLU A 60 15.75 -1.67 -7.51
N ALA A 61 14.62 -1.09 -7.10
CA ALA A 61 13.95 -1.38 -5.84
C ALA A 61 13.20 -2.74 -5.84
N GLY A 62 13.21 -3.48 -6.96
CA GLY A 62 12.53 -4.77 -7.08
C GLY A 62 11.03 -4.68 -6.83
N ILE A 63 10.39 -3.59 -7.28
CA ILE A 63 8.96 -3.36 -7.11
C ILE A 63 8.18 -4.43 -7.90
N PRO A 64 7.31 -5.23 -7.25
CA PRO A 64 6.60 -6.31 -7.92
C PRO A 64 5.38 -5.84 -8.72
N TYR A 65 4.63 -4.86 -8.18
CA TYR A 65 3.39 -4.35 -8.75
C TYR A 65 3.36 -2.83 -8.75
N SER A 66 2.67 -2.25 -9.74
CA SER A 66 2.22 -0.86 -9.71
C SER A 66 0.69 -0.84 -9.82
N ARG A 67 0.02 -0.43 -8.74
CA ARG A 67 -1.43 -0.25 -8.75
C ARG A 67 -1.79 1.02 -9.49
N LEU A 68 -2.63 0.88 -10.49
CA LEU A 68 -2.99 1.96 -11.41
C LEU A 68 -4.30 2.62 -10.96
N HIS A 69 -4.17 3.64 -10.13
CA HIS A 69 -5.25 4.53 -9.70
C HIS A 69 -4.70 5.96 -9.73
N ASP A 70 -5.48 6.94 -10.13
CA ASP A 70 -5.09 8.35 -10.28
C ASP A 70 -3.87 8.59 -11.20
N VAL A 71 -3.70 7.78 -12.23
CA VAL A 71 -2.54 7.85 -13.12
C VAL A 71 -2.72 8.93 -14.18
N GLY A 72 -1.70 9.77 -14.34
CA GLY A 72 -1.64 10.86 -15.32
C GLY A 72 -2.06 12.22 -14.75
N GLY A 73 -1.26 13.26 -14.99
CA GLY A 73 -1.49 14.63 -14.55
C GLY A 73 -1.41 14.85 -13.03
N TRP A 74 -1.80 16.04 -12.60
CA TRP A 74 -1.97 16.36 -11.20
C TRP A 74 -3.25 15.69 -10.68
N MET A 75 -3.17 14.93 -9.62
CA MET A 75 -4.24 14.02 -9.16
C MET A 75 -4.64 12.95 -10.18
N GLY A 76 -3.83 12.74 -11.22
CA GLY A 76 -4.04 11.71 -12.22
C GLY A 76 -5.07 12.02 -13.29
N HIS A 77 -6.16 12.69 -13.01
CA HIS A 77 -7.32 12.94 -13.90
C HIS A 77 -7.72 11.76 -14.80
N GLY A 78 -7.26 10.54 -14.48
CA GLY A 78 -7.58 9.30 -15.16
C GLY A 78 -7.21 9.19 -16.64
N LEU A 79 -6.36 10.08 -17.16
CA LEU A 79 -6.00 10.13 -18.58
C LEU A 79 -5.45 8.80 -19.11
N TRP A 80 -4.81 8.03 -18.22
CA TRP A 80 -4.06 6.84 -18.62
C TRP A 80 -4.80 5.53 -18.39
N VAL A 81 -5.75 5.48 -17.45
CA VAL A 81 -6.30 4.19 -17.00
C VAL A 81 -7.81 4.20 -16.74
N ASP A 82 -8.45 5.37 -16.75
CA ASP A 82 -9.88 5.44 -16.49
C ASP A 82 -10.69 4.89 -17.65
N ILE A 83 -11.68 4.06 -17.35
CA ILE A 83 -12.55 3.46 -18.37
C ILE A 83 -13.20 4.52 -19.28
N PRO A 84 -13.72 5.68 -18.77
CA PRO A 84 -14.24 6.74 -19.64
C PRO A 84 -13.21 7.42 -20.55
N ASN A 85 -11.92 7.21 -20.34
CA ASN A 85 -10.89 7.69 -21.28
C ASN A 85 -10.47 6.59 -22.26
N LEU A 86 -10.48 5.33 -21.82
CA LEU A 86 -10.24 4.19 -22.69
C LEU A 86 -11.39 3.93 -23.66
N PHE A 87 -12.64 4.21 -23.22
CA PHE A 87 -13.86 4.10 -24.01
C PHE A 87 -14.67 5.40 -23.86
N PRO A 88 -14.34 6.46 -24.63
CA PRO A 88 -14.82 7.82 -24.39
C PRO A 88 -16.29 8.07 -24.77
N ASP A 89 -16.83 7.32 -25.72
CA ASP A 89 -18.23 7.38 -26.11
C ASP A 89 -18.96 6.11 -25.63
N PHE A 90 -19.68 6.23 -24.51
CA PHE A 90 -20.41 5.10 -23.95
C PHE A 90 -21.53 4.56 -24.84
N ASP A 91 -22.02 5.35 -25.82
CA ASP A 91 -23.08 4.95 -26.74
C ASP A 91 -22.49 4.27 -28.02
N ALA A 92 -21.15 4.28 -28.21
CA ALA A 92 -20.48 3.56 -29.29
C ALA A 92 -20.57 2.03 -29.13
N ASP A 93 -20.26 1.31 -30.20
CA ASP A 93 -20.20 -0.15 -30.20
C ASP A 93 -18.96 -0.63 -29.43
N GLU A 94 -19.17 -1.37 -28.35
CA GLU A 94 -18.10 -1.92 -27.51
C GLU A 94 -17.31 -3.04 -28.17
N ASP A 95 -17.84 -3.67 -29.21
CA ASP A 95 -17.14 -4.72 -29.96
C ASP A 95 -16.26 -4.13 -31.08
N ASP A 96 -16.43 -2.85 -31.45
CA ASP A 96 -15.55 -2.17 -32.41
C ASP A 96 -14.26 -1.66 -31.74
N PRO A 97 -13.06 -2.19 -32.11
CA PRO A 97 -11.78 -1.68 -31.59
C PRO A 97 -11.57 -0.17 -31.76
N LYS A 98 -12.20 0.47 -32.72
CA LYS A 98 -12.10 1.91 -32.97
C LYS A 98 -12.80 2.76 -31.91
N SER A 99 -13.66 2.14 -31.11
CA SER A 99 -14.33 2.82 -29.98
C SER A 99 -13.41 3.02 -28.78
N TYR A 100 -12.19 2.45 -28.83
CA TYR A 100 -11.22 2.50 -27.74
C TYR A 100 -10.02 3.39 -28.06
N VAL A 101 -9.45 4.01 -27.02
CA VAL A 101 -8.25 4.85 -27.08
C VAL A 101 -7.22 4.28 -26.12
N PHE A 102 -6.33 3.42 -26.62
CA PHE A 102 -5.33 2.72 -25.81
C PHE A 102 -3.96 3.40 -25.76
N ASP A 103 -3.67 4.37 -26.67
CA ASP A 103 -2.31 4.89 -26.89
C ASP A 103 -1.53 5.26 -25.63
N PHE A 104 -2.16 6.01 -24.70
CA PHE A 104 -1.49 6.44 -23.47
C PHE A 104 -1.27 5.28 -22.50
N THR A 105 -2.28 4.42 -22.36
CA THR A 105 -2.24 3.28 -21.45
C THR A 105 -1.27 2.23 -21.97
N ASP A 106 -1.22 1.99 -23.28
CA ASP A 106 -0.25 1.11 -23.94
C ASP A 106 1.18 1.54 -23.63
N ALA A 107 1.49 2.81 -23.84
CA ALA A 107 2.81 3.36 -23.55
C ALA A 107 3.19 3.21 -22.08
N LEU A 108 2.24 3.45 -21.18
CA LEU A 108 2.43 3.31 -19.74
C LEU A 108 2.70 1.85 -19.35
N LEU A 109 1.80 0.94 -19.73
CA LEU A 109 1.88 -0.47 -19.32
C LEU A 109 3.10 -1.16 -19.95
N LYS A 110 3.46 -0.80 -21.18
CA LYS A 110 4.68 -1.25 -21.82
C LYS A 110 5.91 -0.86 -20.99
N ASN A 111 6.00 0.41 -20.58
CA ASN A 111 7.12 0.87 -19.74
C ASN A 111 7.19 0.15 -18.38
N LEU A 112 6.06 -0.08 -17.72
CA LEU A 112 6.03 -0.87 -16.47
C LEU A 112 6.54 -2.29 -16.70
N THR A 113 5.99 -2.97 -17.69
CA THR A 113 6.33 -4.36 -18.03
C THR A 113 7.80 -4.52 -18.42
N GLU A 114 8.35 -3.61 -19.23
CA GLU A 114 9.77 -3.58 -19.62
C GLU A 114 10.70 -3.36 -18.42
N ASN A 115 10.24 -2.71 -17.37
CA ASN A 115 10.97 -2.56 -16.11
C ASN A 115 10.70 -3.71 -15.10
N GLY A 116 9.97 -4.76 -15.51
CA GLY A 116 9.70 -5.94 -14.69
C GLY A 116 8.64 -5.71 -13.60
N VAL A 117 7.82 -4.68 -13.74
CA VAL A 117 6.73 -4.34 -12.82
C VAL A 117 5.41 -4.82 -13.41
N GLU A 118 4.69 -5.68 -12.70
CA GLU A 118 3.37 -6.13 -13.13
C GLU A 118 2.32 -5.04 -12.87
N PRO A 119 1.56 -4.59 -13.89
CA PRO A 119 0.47 -3.67 -13.67
C PRO A 119 -0.65 -4.30 -12.85
N PHE A 120 -1.08 -3.63 -11.77
CA PHE A 120 -2.24 -3.98 -10.97
C PHE A 120 -3.36 -3.00 -11.31
N PHE A 121 -4.25 -3.40 -12.20
CA PHE A 121 -5.18 -2.49 -12.84
C PHE A 121 -6.46 -2.27 -12.02
N ARG A 122 -6.82 -1.00 -11.78
CA ARG A 122 -8.09 -0.59 -11.21
C ARG A 122 -9.07 -0.25 -12.34
N LEU A 123 -10.07 -1.09 -12.56
CA LEU A 123 -11.17 -0.83 -13.48
C LEU A 123 -12.16 0.15 -12.83
N GLY A 124 -12.24 1.36 -13.36
CA GLY A 124 -13.10 2.40 -12.78
C GLY A 124 -12.67 3.80 -13.17
N VAL A 125 -12.71 4.72 -12.23
CA VAL A 125 -12.37 6.14 -12.42
C VAL A 125 -11.42 6.66 -11.35
N THR A 126 -10.72 7.74 -11.66
CA THR A 126 -9.89 8.53 -10.75
C THR A 126 -10.79 9.35 -9.81
N ILE A 127 -10.28 9.65 -8.61
CA ILE A 127 -10.95 10.53 -7.65
C ILE A 127 -11.16 11.94 -8.23
N GLU A 128 -12.39 12.43 -8.18
CA GLU A 128 -12.74 13.75 -8.72
C GLU A 128 -12.95 14.77 -7.61
N TRP A 129 -11.88 15.46 -7.23
CA TRP A 129 -11.94 16.58 -6.30
C TRP A 129 -12.34 17.90 -6.97
N SER A 130 -12.08 18.05 -8.27
CA SER A 130 -12.43 19.24 -9.02
C SER A 130 -13.86 19.15 -9.51
N ALA A 131 -14.78 19.60 -8.69
CA ALA A 131 -16.10 19.98 -9.18
C ALA A 131 -15.93 21.24 -10.05
N ILE A 132 -15.73 21.08 -11.34
CA ILE A 132 -16.05 22.17 -12.26
C ILE A 132 -17.57 22.33 -12.18
N ASP A 133 -18.05 23.45 -11.66
CA ASP A 133 -19.47 23.75 -11.41
C ASP A 133 -20.19 22.76 -10.46
N GLY A 134 -19.48 22.15 -9.52
CA GLY A 134 -20.07 21.19 -8.56
C GLY A 134 -20.46 19.84 -9.18
N LYS A 135 -19.92 19.47 -10.35
CA LYS A 135 -20.24 18.24 -11.05
C LYS A 135 -19.03 17.33 -11.15
N CYS A 136 -19.10 16.15 -10.55
CA CYS A 136 -18.15 15.06 -10.76
C CYS A 136 -18.70 14.19 -11.90
N TYR A 137 -18.28 14.40 -13.12
CA TYR A 137 -18.88 13.76 -14.30
C TYR A 137 -18.63 12.26 -14.41
N ARG A 138 -17.53 11.77 -13.82
CA ARG A 138 -17.08 10.39 -14.01
C ARG A 138 -17.41 9.50 -12.82
N ALA A 139 -17.78 10.08 -11.69
CA ALA A 139 -18.17 9.35 -10.50
C ALA A 139 -19.65 8.91 -10.52
N ASP A 140 -20.43 9.30 -11.52
CA ASP A 140 -21.79 8.80 -11.70
C ASP A 140 -21.77 7.32 -12.10
N PRO A 141 -22.75 6.51 -11.63
CA PRO A 141 -22.89 5.11 -12.06
C PRO A 141 -23.01 5.01 -13.58
N PRO A 142 -22.38 3.98 -14.21
CA PRO A 142 -22.61 3.71 -15.63
C PRO A 142 -24.09 3.52 -15.96
N LYS A 143 -24.54 3.99 -17.11
CA LYS A 143 -25.94 3.87 -17.55
C LYS A 143 -26.39 2.41 -17.73
N ASP A 144 -25.46 1.52 -18.13
CA ASP A 144 -25.68 0.12 -18.45
C ASP A 144 -24.53 -0.71 -17.88
N TYR A 145 -24.76 -1.44 -16.80
CA TYR A 145 -23.74 -2.27 -16.13
C TYR A 145 -23.26 -3.45 -16.97
N PRO A 146 -24.13 -4.21 -17.67
CA PRO A 146 -23.71 -5.24 -18.61
C PRO A 146 -22.80 -4.70 -19.73
N LYS A 147 -23.12 -3.57 -20.33
CA LYS A 147 -22.27 -2.94 -21.34
C LYS A 147 -20.92 -2.52 -20.76
N TRP A 148 -20.91 -1.91 -19.58
CA TRP A 148 -19.68 -1.55 -18.91
C TRP A 148 -18.80 -2.78 -18.61
N ALA A 149 -19.40 -3.90 -18.23
CA ALA A 149 -18.70 -5.16 -18.01
C ALA A 149 -18.01 -5.68 -19.29
N ARG A 150 -18.68 -5.60 -20.46
CA ARG A 150 -18.10 -5.97 -21.76
C ARG A 150 -16.98 -5.00 -22.17
N ILE A 151 -17.12 -3.70 -21.90
CA ILE A 151 -16.02 -2.73 -22.10
C ILE A 151 -14.81 -3.12 -21.26
N ALA A 152 -15.00 -3.42 -19.97
CA ALA A 152 -13.92 -3.87 -19.09
C ALA A 152 -13.31 -5.20 -19.54
N GLU A 153 -14.11 -6.14 -20.05
CA GLU A 153 -13.64 -7.37 -20.69
C GLU A 153 -12.69 -7.07 -21.85
N HIS A 154 -13.07 -6.17 -22.77
CA HIS A 154 -12.22 -5.82 -23.91
C HIS A 154 -10.91 -5.13 -23.49
N VAL A 155 -10.92 -4.32 -22.44
CA VAL A 155 -9.69 -3.77 -21.86
C VAL A 155 -8.78 -4.89 -21.35
N ILE A 156 -9.32 -5.87 -20.64
CA ILE A 156 -8.56 -7.05 -20.17
C ILE A 156 -8.01 -7.84 -21.35
N ARG A 157 -8.83 -8.17 -22.35
CA ARG A 157 -8.43 -8.90 -23.56
C ARG A 157 -7.34 -8.17 -24.34
N HIS A 158 -7.42 -6.85 -24.40
CA HIS A 158 -6.39 -6.03 -25.06
C HIS A 158 -5.01 -6.27 -24.45
N TYR A 159 -4.90 -6.25 -23.12
CA TYR A 159 -3.62 -6.39 -22.44
C TYR A 159 -3.17 -7.84 -22.19
N THR A 160 -4.10 -8.80 -22.15
CA THR A 160 -3.77 -10.18 -21.78
C THR A 160 -3.90 -11.19 -22.93
N GLU A 161 -4.72 -10.89 -23.95
CA GLU A 161 -5.01 -11.81 -25.05
C GLU A 161 -4.66 -11.26 -26.46
N GLY A 162 -4.34 -9.96 -26.55
CA GLY A 162 -3.95 -9.30 -27.81
C GLY A 162 -5.11 -8.79 -28.64
N TRP A 163 -6.31 -8.63 -28.08
CA TRP A 163 -7.44 -8.04 -28.77
C TRP A 163 -7.12 -6.60 -29.25
N ALA A 164 -7.66 -6.16 -30.36
CA ALA A 164 -7.47 -4.83 -30.97
C ALA A 164 -5.97 -4.47 -31.17
N ASN A 165 -5.15 -5.41 -31.66
CA ASN A 165 -3.69 -5.29 -31.77
C ASN A 165 -2.97 -5.03 -30.45
N GLY A 166 -3.53 -5.48 -29.33
CA GLY A 166 -2.99 -5.32 -28.00
C GLY A 166 -1.86 -6.30 -27.69
N TYR A 167 -1.76 -6.64 -26.41
CA TYR A 167 -0.62 -7.35 -25.83
C TYR A 167 -1.03 -8.67 -25.18
N LYS A 168 -0.03 -9.48 -24.79
CA LYS A 168 -0.18 -10.71 -24.00
C LYS A 168 0.70 -10.64 -22.77
N TRP A 169 0.48 -9.59 -21.98
CA TRP A 169 1.23 -9.40 -20.75
C TRP A 169 0.64 -10.21 -19.59
N LYS A 170 1.51 -10.54 -18.66
CA LYS A 170 1.05 -11.06 -17.37
C LYS A 170 0.46 -9.93 -16.56
N MET A 171 -0.85 -9.94 -16.39
CA MET A 171 -1.61 -9.03 -15.52
C MET A 171 -2.62 -9.87 -14.75
N SER A 172 -2.18 -10.38 -13.61
CA SER A 172 -2.91 -11.40 -12.88
C SER A 172 -4.03 -10.84 -11.99
N ARG A 173 -3.99 -9.53 -11.68
CA ARG A 173 -4.84 -8.89 -10.66
C ARG A 173 -5.56 -7.66 -11.20
N TRP A 174 -6.87 -7.61 -10.93
CA TRP A 174 -7.75 -6.53 -11.37
C TRP A 174 -8.71 -6.17 -10.24
N THR A 175 -8.89 -4.88 -9.99
CA THR A 175 -9.90 -4.40 -9.01
C THR A 175 -11.04 -3.69 -9.72
N ILE A 176 -12.25 -3.92 -9.22
CA ILE A 176 -13.45 -3.23 -9.69
C ILE A 176 -13.68 -2.01 -8.80
N TRP A 177 -13.42 -0.83 -9.37
CA TRP A 177 -13.59 0.49 -8.75
C TRP A 177 -12.55 0.84 -7.66
N ASN A 178 -12.79 1.97 -6.97
CA ASN A 178 -12.02 2.49 -5.85
C ASN A 178 -12.94 3.31 -4.94
N GLU A 179 -12.92 3.03 -3.64
CA GLU A 179 -13.59 3.80 -2.58
C GLU A 179 -15.02 4.30 -2.91
N PRO A 180 -15.92 3.44 -3.39
CA PRO A 180 -17.27 3.87 -3.75
C PRO A 180 -18.07 4.37 -2.54
N GLU A 181 -17.61 4.09 -1.32
CA GLU A 181 -18.17 4.53 -0.05
C GLU A 181 -17.45 5.75 0.55
N ASN A 182 -16.53 6.39 -0.19
CA ASN A 182 -15.67 7.46 0.32
C ASN A 182 -16.43 8.58 1.06
N HIS A 183 -17.66 8.86 0.65
CA HIS A 183 -18.52 9.80 1.37
C HIS A 183 -19.95 9.26 1.53
N PRO A 184 -20.59 9.37 2.74
CA PRO A 184 -21.93 8.84 2.99
C PRO A 184 -23.05 9.59 2.24
N ASP A 185 -22.84 10.88 1.89
CA ASP A 185 -23.72 11.63 0.99
C ASP A 185 -23.26 11.44 -0.45
N PRO A 186 -24.07 10.77 -1.31
CA PRO A 186 -23.70 10.56 -2.71
C PRO A 186 -23.37 11.82 -3.49
N LYS A 187 -23.95 12.98 -3.12
CA LYS A 187 -23.69 14.25 -3.80
C LYS A 187 -22.29 14.80 -3.53
N GLN A 188 -21.68 14.39 -2.43
CA GLN A 188 -20.33 14.79 -2.01
C GLN A 188 -19.29 13.70 -2.27
N ASN A 189 -19.73 12.51 -2.71
CA ASN A 189 -18.82 11.40 -2.97
C ASN A 189 -18.06 11.65 -4.29
N PRO A 190 -16.71 11.74 -4.25
CA PRO A 190 -15.90 12.02 -5.43
C PRO A 190 -15.65 10.80 -6.31
N LEU A 191 -16.13 9.60 -5.90
CA LEU A 191 -15.86 8.34 -6.57
C LEU A 191 -17.11 7.54 -6.96
N TRP A 192 -18.26 7.72 -6.23
CA TRP A 192 -19.53 7.09 -6.58
C TRP A 192 -20.72 7.95 -6.15
N ARG A 193 -21.36 8.63 -7.10
CA ARG A 193 -22.43 9.60 -6.85
C ARG A 193 -23.84 8.99 -6.82
N ALA A 194 -23.94 7.85 -6.17
CA ALA A 194 -25.21 7.16 -5.93
C ALA A 194 -25.16 6.43 -4.57
N PRO A 195 -26.27 5.93 -4.06
CA PRO A 195 -26.26 5.07 -2.88
C PRO A 195 -25.33 3.88 -3.05
N PHE A 196 -24.61 3.48 -1.98
CA PHE A 196 -23.63 2.40 -2.04
C PHE A 196 -24.20 1.06 -2.51
N GLU A 197 -25.49 0.81 -2.28
CA GLU A 197 -26.21 -0.37 -2.78
C GLU A 197 -26.11 -0.49 -4.30
N THR A 198 -26.16 0.62 -5.02
CA THR A 198 -26.06 0.61 -6.49
C THR A 198 -24.66 0.24 -6.97
N TYR A 199 -23.62 0.55 -6.17
CA TYR A 199 -22.28 0.03 -6.41
C TYR A 199 -22.23 -1.49 -6.24
N VAL A 200 -22.86 -2.01 -5.21
CA VAL A 200 -22.89 -3.47 -4.99
C VAL A 200 -23.63 -4.20 -6.13
N ASP A 201 -24.69 -3.61 -6.67
CA ASP A 201 -25.37 -4.12 -7.87
C ASP A 201 -24.45 -4.07 -9.11
N PHE A 202 -23.74 -2.98 -9.30
CA PHE A 202 -22.73 -2.84 -10.35
C PHE A 202 -21.62 -3.90 -10.20
N TYR A 203 -21.05 -4.06 -8.99
CA TYR A 203 -20.05 -5.07 -8.71
C TYR A 203 -20.54 -6.47 -9.05
N ALA A 204 -21.76 -6.81 -8.66
CA ALA A 204 -22.34 -8.12 -8.90
C ALA A 204 -22.41 -8.47 -10.40
N VAL A 205 -22.79 -7.51 -11.25
CA VAL A 205 -22.84 -7.71 -12.70
C VAL A 205 -21.42 -7.86 -13.27
N VAL A 206 -20.52 -6.93 -12.93
CA VAL A 206 -19.17 -6.88 -13.48
C VAL A 206 -18.34 -8.08 -13.04
N ALA A 207 -18.34 -8.41 -11.73
CA ALA A 207 -17.54 -9.51 -11.22
C ALA A 207 -17.95 -10.87 -11.81
N ARG A 208 -19.24 -11.16 -11.95
CA ARG A 208 -19.71 -12.38 -12.61
C ARG A 208 -19.27 -12.43 -14.06
N HIS A 209 -19.52 -11.38 -14.83
CA HIS A 209 -19.11 -11.33 -16.23
C HIS A 209 -17.62 -11.57 -16.41
N LEU A 210 -16.79 -10.86 -15.62
CA LEU A 210 -15.34 -10.99 -15.74
C LEU A 210 -14.83 -12.37 -15.30
N LYS A 211 -15.42 -12.98 -14.28
CA LYS A 211 -15.03 -14.35 -13.85
C LYS A 211 -15.50 -15.41 -14.84
N ASP A 212 -16.62 -15.23 -15.50
CA ASP A 212 -17.08 -16.12 -16.57
C ASP A 212 -16.12 -16.07 -17.79
N CYS A 213 -15.65 -14.86 -18.16
CA CYS A 213 -14.70 -14.65 -19.25
C CYS A 213 -13.26 -15.05 -18.86
N PHE A 214 -12.84 -14.80 -17.62
CA PHE A 214 -11.45 -14.94 -17.16
C PHE A 214 -11.36 -15.70 -15.81
N PRO A 215 -11.71 -16.99 -15.75
CA PRO A 215 -11.72 -17.74 -14.50
C PRO A 215 -10.34 -17.83 -13.83
N HIS A 216 -9.25 -17.65 -14.60
CA HIS A 216 -7.87 -17.70 -14.14
C HIS A 216 -7.34 -16.39 -13.57
N LEU A 217 -7.99 -15.25 -13.84
CA LEU A 217 -7.60 -13.95 -13.30
C LEU A 217 -8.17 -13.74 -11.89
N GLN A 218 -7.44 -12.99 -11.08
CA GLN A 218 -7.89 -12.57 -9.76
C GLN A 218 -8.66 -11.26 -9.89
N ILE A 219 -9.94 -11.29 -9.52
CA ILE A 219 -10.84 -10.13 -9.52
C ILE A 219 -11.15 -9.77 -8.07
N GLY A 220 -10.85 -8.55 -7.68
CA GLY A 220 -11.07 -8.04 -6.32
C GLY A 220 -11.89 -6.76 -6.28
N GLY A 221 -12.27 -6.36 -5.14
CA GLY A 221 -13.01 -5.12 -4.86
C GLY A 221 -12.85 -4.72 -3.41
N TYR A 222 -13.30 -3.57 -3.07
CA TYR A 222 -13.65 -2.37 -3.86
C TYR A 222 -12.72 -1.19 -3.58
N GLY A 223 -11.57 -1.48 -2.92
CA GLY A 223 -10.67 -0.43 -2.43
C GLY A 223 -11.35 0.34 -1.30
N SER A 224 -11.59 -0.32 -0.15
CA SER A 224 -12.25 0.34 0.98
C SER A 224 -11.42 1.47 1.54
N SER A 225 -12.05 2.62 1.79
CA SER A 225 -11.43 3.82 2.37
C SER A 225 -10.84 3.61 3.78
N GLY A 226 -11.14 2.49 4.44
CA GLY A 226 -10.44 2.07 5.66
C GLY A 226 -11.32 1.56 6.80
N PHE A 227 -10.65 1.13 7.87
CA PHE A 227 -11.24 0.49 9.05
C PHE A 227 -11.05 1.32 10.32
N TYR A 228 -11.00 2.64 10.21
CA TYR A 228 -10.72 3.57 11.32
C TYR A 228 -11.70 3.44 12.49
N SER A 229 -12.96 3.10 12.23
CA SER A 229 -14.01 2.92 13.24
C SER A 229 -14.29 1.45 13.60
N ALA A 230 -13.45 0.50 13.16
CA ALA A 230 -13.71 -0.93 13.35
C ALA A 230 -13.93 -1.32 14.81
N ALA A 231 -13.09 -0.84 15.72
CA ALA A 231 -13.20 -1.14 17.15
C ALA A 231 -14.58 -0.78 17.75
N LYS A 232 -15.21 0.30 17.27
CA LYS A 232 -16.56 0.69 17.68
C LYS A 232 -17.59 -0.38 17.30
N PHE A 233 -17.52 -0.89 16.08
CA PHE A 233 -18.48 -1.89 15.58
C PHE A 233 -18.16 -3.31 16.03
N GLU A 234 -16.92 -3.60 16.38
CA GLU A 234 -16.54 -4.84 17.05
C GLU A 234 -17.11 -4.88 18.50
N ALA A 235 -17.08 -3.75 19.20
CA ALA A 235 -17.66 -3.64 20.55
C ALA A 235 -19.20 -3.65 20.55
N ASP A 236 -19.81 -3.01 19.56
CA ASP A 236 -21.28 -2.96 19.36
C ASP A 236 -21.62 -3.02 17.86
N PRO A 237 -21.95 -4.19 17.33
CA PRO A 237 -22.36 -4.33 15.92
C PRO A 237 -23.60 -3.49 15.54
N GLY A 238 -24.42 -3.10 16.50
CA GLY A 238 -25.58 -2.23 16.31
C GLY A 238 -25.28 -0.74 16.48
N ALA A 239 -24.01 -0.36 16.66
CA ALA A 239 -23.61 1.03 16.90
C ALA A 239 -24.13 1.98 15.80
N LYS A 240 -24.60 3.16 16.25
CA LYS A 240 -25.08 4.19 15.32
C LYS A 240 -23.97 4.71 14.42
N VAL A 241 -24.22 4.78 13.11
CA VAL A 241 -23.36 5.47 12.15
C VAL A 241 -23.49 6.98 12.37
N ALA A 242 -22.43 7.62 12.85
CA ALA A 242 -22.39 9.02 13.21
C ALA A 242 -21.32 9.82 12.44
N THR A 243 -20.31 9.14 11.88
CA THR A 243 -19.19 9.74 11.16
C THR A 243 -19.02 9.14 9.77
N GLN A 244 -18.21 9.77 8.94
CA GLN A 244 -17.82 9.24 7.63
C GLN A 244 -17.10 7.88 7.79
N THR A 245 -16.17 7.76 8.72
CA THR A 245 -15.45 6.50 8.98
C THR A 245 -16.35 5.37 9.48
N ASP A 246 -17.45 5.70 10.17
CA ASP A 246 -18.47 4.73 10.53
C ASP A 246 -19.21 4.18 9.29
N SER A 247 -19.42 5.04 8.27
CA SER A 247 -20.09 4.61 7.03
C SER A 247 -19.24 3.60 6.24
N PHE A 248 -17.91 3.63 6.36
CA PHE A 248 -17.04 2.64 5.72
C PHE A 248 -17.30 1.23 6.26
N ILE A 249 -17.44 1.09 7.58
CA ILE A 249 -17.74 -0.20 8.21
C ILE A 249 -19.15 -0.68 7.83
N ARG A 250 -20.13 0.22 7.74
CA ARG A 250 -21.47 -0.11 7.25
C ARG A 250 -21.40 -0.61 5.81
N ALA A 251 -20.68 0.06 4.93
CA ALA A 251 -20.51 -0.33 3.54
C ALA A 251 -19.84 -1.71 3.42
N PHE A 252 -18.79 -1.97 4.20
CA PHE A 252 -18.15 -3.28 4.28
C PHE A 252 -19.16 -4.37 4.64
N ASN A 253 -19.96 -4.17 5.68
CA ASN A 253 -20.96 -5.14 6.09
C ASN A 253 -21.99 -5.41 4.98
N GLN A 254 -22.50 -4.35 4.38
CA GLN A 254 -23.48 -4.41 3.29
C GLN A 254 -22.92 -5.14 2.05
N PHE A 255 -21.68 -4.87 1.68
CA PHE A 255 -21.00 -5.53 0.57
C PHE A 255 -20.86 -7.04 0.82
N PHE A 256 -20.30 -7.44 1.94
CA PHE A 256 -20.07 -8.86 2.24
C PHE A 256 -21.34 -9.65 2.54
N ASP A 257 -22.37 -9.02 3.09
CA ASP A 257 -23.68 -9.65 3.22
C ASP A 257 -24.28 -9.96 1.84
N ARG A 258 -24.09 -9.07 0.87
CA ARG A 258 -24.54 -9.29 -0.52
C ARG A 258 -23.65 -10.32 -1.23
N VAL A 259 -22.33 -10.25 -1.11
CA VAL A 259 -21.40 -11.24 -1.68
C VAL A 259 -21.77 -12.65 -1.22
N LYS A 260 -22.00 -12.83 0.08
CA LYS A 260 -22.38 -14.13 0.65
C LYS A 260 -23.78 -14.59 0.22
N ARG A 261 -24.75 -13.69 0.25
CA ARG A 261 -26.15 -14.02 -0.09
C ARG A 261 -26.31 -14.48 -1.54
N ASP A 262 -25.63 -13.79 -2.45
CA ASP A 262 -25.80 -13.96 -3.89
C ASP A 262 -24.66 -14.78 -4.51
N ASP A 263 -23.74 -15.32 -3.70
CA ASP A 263 -22.56 -16.07 -4.13
C ASP A 263 -21.77 -15.31 -5.22
N LEU A 264 -21.39 -14.07 -4.91
CA LEU A 264 -20.65 -13.23 -5.85
C LEU A 264 -19.16 -13.59 -5.86
N PRO A 265 -18.54 -13.65 -7.03
CA PRO A 265 -17.11 -13.92 -7.10
C PRO A 265 -16.28 -12.76 -6.50
N ILE A 266 -15.30 -13.15 -5.68
CA ILE A 266 -14.27 -12.27 -5.11
C ILE A 266 -13.04 -13.10 -4.80
N ASP A 267 -11.90 -12.79 -5.40
CA ASP A 267 -10.65 -13.53 -5.21
C ASP A 267 -9.75 -12.91 -4.14
N PHE A 268 -9.88 -11.62 -3.86
CA PHE A 268 -9.18 -10.89 -2.79
C PHE A 268 -9.95 -9.62 -2.41
N TYR A 269 -9.78 -9.20 -1.18
CA TYR A 269 -10.37 -7.94 -0.70
C TYR A 269 -9.30 -6.85 -0.61
N THR A 270 -9.69 -5.61 -0.89
CA THR A 270 -8.77 -4.47 -0.89
C THR A 270 -9.19 -3.42 0.13
N MET A 271 -8.23 -2.90 0.89
CA MET A 271 -8.45 -1.84 1.86
C MET A 271 -7.32 -0.82 1.90
N HIS A 272 -7.62 0.35 2.42
CA HIS A 272 -6.70 1.48 2.55
C HIS A 272 -6.50 1.88 4.01
N SER A 273 -5.40 2.53 4.33
CA SER A 273 -5.20 3.27 5.57
C SER A 273 -4.05 4.27 5.44
N TYR A 274 -4.28 5.46 5.99
CA TYR A 274 -3.27 6.52 6.12
C TYR A 274 -2.89 6.75 7.60
N SER A 275 -2.93 5.67 8.39
CA SER A 275 -2.54 5.70 9.80
C SER A 275 -1.05 5.43 9.98
N MET A 276 -0.51 5.73 11.16
CA MET A 276 0.82 5.26 11.56
C MET A 276 0.86 3.72 11.62
N PRO A 277 2.05 3.07 11.56
CA PRO A 277 2.17 1.62 11.41
C PRO A 277 1.33 0.80 12.41
N ALA A 278 1.40 1.09 13.70
CA ALA A 278 0.68 0.29 14.70
C ALA A 278 -0.86 0.32 14.53
N PRO A 279 -1.52 1.49 14.42
CA PRO A 279 -2.96 1.54 14.13
C PRO A 279 -3.31 1.03 12.73
N ALA A 280 -2.47 1.18 11.71
CA ALA A 280 -2.74 0.62 10.38
C ALA A 280 -2.81 -0.91 10.43
N LEU A 281 -1.84 -1.56 11.07
CA LEU A 281 -1.83 -3.01 11.25
C LEU A 281 -3.03 -3.51 12.08
N GLU A 282 -3.47 -2.73 13.10
CA GLU A 282 -4.67 -3.09 13.86
C GLU A 282 -5.95 -2.98 13.03
N GLN A 283 -6.06 -2.02 12.12
CA GLN A 283 -7.16 -1.94 11.16
C GLN A 283 -7.19 -3.15 10.24
N ILE A 284 -6.03 -3.65 9.79
CA ILE A 284 -5.95 -4.86 8.96
C ILE A 284 -6.41 -6.09 9.77
N ARG A 285 -5.97 -6.23 11.05
CA ARG A 285 -6.44 -7.31 11.92
C ARG A 285 -7.94 -7.25 12.16
N ALA A 286 -8.50 -6.05 12.36
CA ALA A 286 -9.95 -5.86 12.50
C ALA A 286 -10.68 -6.26 11.21
N CYS A 287 -10.17 -5.85 10.04
CA CYS A 287 -10.70 -6.31 8.75
C CYS A 287 -10.72 -7.84 8.66
N ARG A 288 -9.62 -8.52 9.06
CA ARG A 288 -9.54 -9.98 9.05
C ARG A 288 -10.60 -10.60 9.97
N ARG A 289 -10.69 -10.13 11.23
CA ARG A 289 -11.72 -10.62 12.17
C ARG A 289 -13.14 -10.46 11.61
N MET A 290 -13.43 -9.32 10.98
CA MET A 290 -14.74 -9.06 10.38
C MET A 290 -15.02 -9.94 9.17
N LEU A 291 -14.02 -10.21 8.32
CA LEU A 291 -14.11 -11.16 7.21
C LEU A 291 -14.37 -12.58 7.73
N ASP A 292 -13.63 -13.00 8.75
CA ASP A 292 -13.77 -14.32 9.38
C ASP A 292 -15.17 -14.53 9.97
N ALA A 293 -15.71 -13.50 10.65
CA ALA A 293 -17.05 -13.52 11.21
C ALA A 293 -18.15 -13.69 10.13
N LYS A 294 -17.89 -13.19 8.91
CA LYS A 294 -18.79 -13.38 7.76
C LYS A 294 -18.55 -14.70 6.99
N GLY A 295 -17.51 -15.45 7.34
CA GLY A 295 -17.18 -16.74 6.72
C GLY A 295 -16.14 -16.71 5.62
N PHE A 296 -15.42 -15.57 5.43
CA PHE A 296 -14.38 -15.37 4.42
C PHE A 296 -12.97 -15.53 4.99
N LYS A 297 -12.72 -16.64 5.71
CA LYS A 297 -11.47 -16.91 6.44
C LYS A 297 -10.23 -16.95 5.57
N ASP A 298 -10.37 -17.47 4.34
CA ASP A 298 -9.26 -17.67 3.41
C ASP A 298 -9.15 -16.56 2.36
N LEU A 299 -10.02 -15.53 2.42
CA LEU A 299 -9.97 -14.43 1.46
C LEU A 299 -8.75 -13.55 1.71
N PRO A 300 -7.79 -13.45 0.74
CA PRO A 300 -6.62 -12.61 0.91
C PRO A 300 -6.98 -11.13 1.06
N ILE A 301 -6.22 -10.41 1.91
CA ILE A 301 -6.30 -8.95 2.02
C ILE A 301 -5.14 -8.34 1.25
N SER A 302 -5.44 -7.47 0.29
CA SER A 302 -4.49 -6.58 -0.37
C SER A 302 -4.60 -5.20 0.26
N PHE A 303 -3.52 -4.75 0.90
CA PHE A 303 -3.42 -3.40 1.47
C PHE A 303 -2.93 -2.45 0.39
N ASN A 304 -3.79 -2.20 -0.59
CA ASN A 304 -3.39 -1.67 -1.89
C ASN A 304 -3.35 -0.14 -1.98
N GLU A 305 -3.51 0.55 -0.84
CA GLU A 305 -3.28 1.99 -0.72
C GLU A 305 -2.96 2.35 0.73
N TRP A 306 -1.72 2.79 0.98
CA TRP A 306 -1.29 3.15 2.32
C TRP A 306 -0.15 4.17 2.30
N GLU A 307 -0.08 5.00 3.34
CA GLU A 307 1.10 5.80 3.71
C GLU A 307 1.00 6.19 5.19
N PRO A 308 2.11 6.12 5.96
CA PRO A 308 2.10 6.45 7.39
C PRO A 308 1.82 7.94 7.65
N SER A 309 0.56 8.30 7.93
CA SER A 309 0.13 9.66 8.29
C SER A 309 0.88 10.77 7.54
N PRO A 310 0.69 10.87 6.21
CA PRO A 310 1.46 11.80 5.37
C PRO A 310 1.21 13.26 5.78
N THR A 311 2.28 14.03 5.91
CA THR A 311 2.24 15.48 6.12
C THR A 311 3.33 16.16 5.30
N PRO A 312 3.14 17.44 4.90
CA PRO A 312 4.13 18.14 4.09
C PRO A 312 5.53 18.17 4.71
N GLU A 313 5.62 18.23 6.05
CA GLU A 313 6.89 18.32 6.80
C GLU A 313 7.69 17.02 6.76
N LYS A 314 7.02 15.88 6.59
CA LYS A 314 7.66 14.57 6.50
C LYS A 314 8.25 14.29 5.13
N VAL A 315 7.70 14.90 4.08
CA VAL A 315 8.07 14.55 2.69
C VAL A 315 9.57 14.72 2.44
N GLY A 316 10.22 13.62 2.07
CA GLY A 316 11.65 13.58 1.76
C GLY A 316 12.57 13.58 2.98
N THR A 317 12.07 13.31 4.18
CA THR A 317 12.87 13.20 5.40
C THR A 317 13.23 11.74 5.75
N ALA A 318 14.23 11.57 6.61
CA ALA A 318 14.56 10.26 7.20
C ALA A 318 13.42 9.72 8.06
N LYS A 319 12.64 10.60 8.71
CA LYS A 319 11.44 10.23 9.48
C LYS A 319 10.43 9.48 8.62
N GLN A 320 10.08 10.03 7.46
CA GLN A 320 9.17 9.36 6.52
C GLN A 320 9.74 8.00 6.08
N ALA A 321 11.05 7.93 5.81
CA ALA A 321 11.72 6.68 5.46
C ALA A 321 11.63 5.62 6.57
N ALA A 322 11.82 6.02 7.84
CA ALA A 322 11.75 5.14 8.99
C ALA A 322 10.31 4.67 9.26
N GLU A 323 9.32 5.55 9.17
CA GLU A 323 7.91 5.20 9.32
C GLU A 323 7.46 4.22 8.23
N ILE A 324 7.86 4.42 6.97
CA ILE A 324 7.60 3.50 5.85
C ILE A 324 8.32 2.17 6.07
N ALA A 325 9.58 2.15 6.49
CA ALA A 325 10.29 0.91 6.79
C ALA A 325 9.66 0.12 7.95
N ALA A 326 9.15 0.83 8.96
CA ALA A 326 8.42 0.24 10.08
C ALA A 326 7.14 -0.44 9.60
N GLU A 327 6.38 0.22 8.70
CA GLU A 327 5.17 -0.37 8.13
C GLU A 327 5.46 -1.56 7.24
N LEU A 328 6.47 -1.49 6.36
CA LEU A 328 6.92 -2.64 5.56
C LEU A 328 7.30 -3.85 6.44
N ALA A 329 8.02 -3.62 7.54
CA ALA A 329 8.36 -4.66 8.50
C ALA A 329 7.12 -5.24 9.19
N GLY A 330 6.19 -4.40 9.60
CA GLY A 330 4.93 -4.81 10.20
C GLY A 330 4.06 -5.63 9.24
N LEU A 331 3.89 -5.17 8.00
CA LEU A 331 3.13 -5.85 6.94
C LEU A 331 3.74 -7.20 6.59
N GLN A 332 5.08 -7.30 6.53
CA GLN A 332 5.75 -8.59 6.32
C GLN A 332 5.43 -9.58 7.42
N ASN A 333 5.42 -9.14 8.67
CA ASN A 333 5.21 -10.00 9.82
C ASN A 333 3.72 -10.30 10.11
N LEU A 334 2.77 -9.62 9.42
CA LEU A 334 1.33 -9.84 9.59
C LEU A 334 0.84 -10.89 8.59
N PRO A 335 0.37 -12.07 9.02
CA PRO A 335 0.05 -13.18 8.12
C PRO A 335 -1.11 -12.86 7.15
N ASP A 336 -2.04 -12.02 7.57
CA ASP A 336 -3.29 -11.77 6.85
C ASP A 336 -3.16 -10.92 5.58
N VAL A 337 -1.99 -10.28 5.38
CA VAL A 337 -1.72 -9.43 4.22
C VAL A 337 -1.03 -10.24 3.12
N ALA A 338 -1.61 -10.24 1.92
CA ALA A 338 -1.03 -10.89 0.75
C ALA A 338 -0.01 -9.99 0.03
N ASP A 339 -0.34 -8.70 -0.09
CA ASP A 339 0.48 -7.67 -0.75
C ASP A 339 0.09 -6.27 -0.25
N ALA A 340 0.95 -5.28 -0.53
CA ALA A 340 0.66 -3.89 -0.17
C ALA A 340 1.28 -2.92 -1.19
N CYS A 341 0.55 -1.84 -1.52
CA CYS A 341 0.99 -0.79 -2.43
C CYS A 341 0.99 0.56 -1.72
N ILE A 342 2.16 1.16 -1.53
CA ILE A 342 2.22 2.52 -0.98
C ILE A 342 1.55 3.53 -1.92
N TYR A 343 0.84 4.48 -1.39
CA TYR A 343 0.29 5.60 -2.14
C TYR A 343 1.12 6.87 -1.90
N ASP A 344 2.08 7.29 -2.83
CA ASP A 344 2.31 6.62 -4.09
C ASP A 344 3.75 6.86 -4.60
N ALA A 345 4.05 6.33 -5.78
CA ALA A 345 5.36 6.50 -6.43
C ALA A 345 5.41 7.64 -7.45
N ARG A 346 4.35 8.41 -7.68
CA ARG A 346 4.38 9.51 -8.65
C ARG A 346 5.45 10.55 -8.31
N CYS A 347 5.95 11.22 -9.34
CA CYS A 347 6.87 12.32 -9.20
C CYS A 347 6.10 13.63 -8.93
N GLY A 348 5.76 13.89 -7.67
CA GLY A 348 4.96 15.03 -7.25
C GLY A 348 5.63 15.90 -6.18
N LEU A 349 5.09 17.10 -5.98
CA LEU A 349 5.46 17.99 -4.86
C LEU A 349 4.51 17.86 -3.66
N GLY A 350 3.42 17.10 -3.83
CA GLY A 350 2.41 16.90 -2.80
C GLY A 350 2.86 15.96 -1.68
N LEU A 351 2.05 15.90 -0.64
CA LEU A 351 2.29 15.06 0.53
C LEU A 351 2.31 13.55 0.21
N TYR A 352 1.55 13.12 -0.80
CA TYR A 352 1.50 11.74 -1.29
C TYR A 352 2.58 11.44 -2.35
N SER A 353 3.81 11.93 -2.17
CA SER A 353 4.92 11.67 -3.09
C SER A 353 6.20 11.35 -2.31
N PRO A 354 6.16 10.27 -1.48
CA PRO A 354 7.26 9.98 -0.57
C PRO A 354 8.55 9.55 -1.27
N LEU A 355 8.45 8.94 -2.47
CA LEU A 355 9.57 8.20 -3.06
C LEU A 355 10.48 9.04 -3.96
N PHE A 356 9.92 10.02 -4.68
CA PHE A 356 10.66 10.73 -5.73
C PHE A 356 10.52 12.24 -5.65
N ASP A 357 11.64 12.93 -5.90
CA ASP A 357 11.71 14.39 -6.00
C ASP A 357 11.61 14.80 -7.47
N PRO A 358 10.53 15.50 -7.90
CA PRO A 358 10.33 15.88 -9.30
C PRO A 358 11.28 16.97 -9.78
N VAL A 359 11.78 17.81 -8.85
CA VAL A 359 12.71 18.92 -9.18
C VAL A 359 14.11 18.37 -9.41
N LYS A 360 14.60 17.55 -8.46
CA LYS A 360 15.90 16.91 -8.55
C LYS A 360 15.93 15.72 -9.51
N ARG A 361 14.74 15.19 -9.86
CA ARG A 361 14.56 13.93 -10.61
C ARG A 361 15.37 12.79 -9.99
N ALA A 362 15.22 12.63 -8.68
CA ALA A 362 16.03 11.72 -7.88
C ALA A 362 15.17 11.05 -6.77
N PRO A 363 15.61 9.87 -6.30
CA PRO A 363 14.99 9.23 -5.14
C PRO A 363 15.09 10.07 -3.87
N ARG A 364 14.03 10.06 -3.07
CA ARG A 364 14.01 10.57 -1.70
C ARG A 364 14.43 9.48 -0.70
N PRO A 365 14.72 9.80 0.58
CA PRO A 365 15.12 8.81 1.58
C PRO A 365 14.15 7.60 1.67
N ALA A 366 12.85 7.80 1.57
CA ALA A 366 11.85 6.75 1.63
C ALA A 366 11.99 5.68 0.52
N TYR A 367 12.42 6.04 -0.68
CA TYR A 367 12.72 5.08 -1.74
C TYR A 367 13.74 4.02 -1.31
N TRP A 368 14.75 4.42 -0.53
CA TRP A 368 15.80 3.52 -0.08
C TRP A 368 15.31 2.50 0.96
N SER A 369 14.19 2.76 1.63
CA SER A 369 13.51 1.77 2.47
C SER A 369 12.95 0.62 1.63
N PHE A 370 12.47 0.90 0.42
CA PHE A 370 12.05 -0.12 -0.54
C PHE A 370 13.23 -0.92 -1.09
N VAL A 371 14.35 -0.25 -1.41
CA VAL A 371 15.59 -0.93 -1.82
C VAL A 371 16.09 -1.84 -0.70
N ALA A 372 16.10 -1.37 0.55
CA ALA A 372 16.51 -2.17 1.71
C ALA A 372 15.58 -3.38 1.92
N PHE A 373 14.26 -3.20 1.80
CA PHE A 373 13.32 -4.32 1.90
C PHE A 373 13.50 -5.33 0.76
N ASN A 374 13.85 -4.87 -0.45
CA ASN A 374 14.12 -5.76 -1.58
C ASN A 374 15.32 -6.70 -1.34
N GLU A 375 16.30 -6.31 -0.51
CA GLU A 375 17.39 -7.23 -0.14
C GLU A 375 16.87 -8.44 0.63
N LEU A 376 15.83 -8.27 1.46
CA LEU A 376 15.15 -9.39 2.12
C LEU A 376 14.37 -10.25 1.10
N ARG A 377 13.70 -9.61 0.13
CA ARG A 377 12.96 -10.33 -0.92
C ARG A 377 13.88 -11.21 -1.78
N LYS A 378 15.09 -10.75 -2.06
CA LYS A 378 16.10 -11.53 -2.79
C LYS A 378 16.54 -12.78 -2.04
N LEU A 379 16.44 -12.81 -0.71
CA LEU A 379 16.70 -13.99 0.12
C LEU A 379 15.53 -14.97 0.11
N GLY A 380 14.32 -14.49 -0.01
CA GLY A 380 13.13 -15.26 -0.32
C GLY A 380 12.35 -15.80 0.88
N THR A 381 12.98 -16.18 1.98
CA THR A 381 12.32 -16.81 3.14
C THR A 381 12.37 -15.92 4.36
N ALA A 382 11.22 -15.49 4.84
CA ALA A 382 11.10 -14.73 6.09
C ALA A 382 11.25 -15.66 7.31
N VAL A 383 11.85 -15.13 8.37
CA VAL A 383 12.07 -15.85 9.62
C VAL A 383 11.48 -15.07 10.80
N ARG A 384 11.20 -15.77 11.91
CA ARG A 384 10.65 -15.15 13.10
C ARG A 384 11.65 -14.16 13.72
N ILE A 385 11.14 -12.97 14.02
CA ILE A 385 11.89 -11.91 14.67
C ILE A 385 11.01 -11.24 15.75
N SER A 386 11.64 -10.79 16.82
CA SER A 386 10.99 -9.96 17.84
C SER A 386 11.89 -8.80 18.25
N THR A 387 11.26 -7.69 18.60
CA THR A 387 11.89 -6.49 19.15
C THR A 387 11.37 -6.27 20.56
N GLY A 388 12.23 -5.85 21.46
CA GLY A 388 11.87 -5.61 22.85
C GLY A 388 11.29 -4.23 23.11
N HIS A 389 10.86 -3.48 22.08
CA HIS A 389 10.38 -2.10 22.23
C HIS A 389 9.30 -1.76 21.18
N GLU A 390 8.22 -1.12 21.61
CA GLU A 390 7.04 -0.80 20.79
C GLU A 390 7.34 0.08 19.58
N GLY A 391 8.25 1.05 19.70
CA GLY A 391 8.66 1.93 18.58
C GLY A 391 9.81 1.38 17.73
N LEU A 392 10.29 0.15 18.01
CA LEU A 392 11.31 -0.51 17.21
C LEU A 392 10.69 -1.63 16.36
N TRP A 393 10.77 -1.49 15.07
CA TRP A 393 10.19 -2.41 14.09
C TRP A 393 11.28 -3.18 13.37
N ALA A 394 11.07 -4.46 13.16
CA ALA A 394 12.05 -5.26 12.41
C ALA A 394 11.38 -6.41 11.67
N THR A 395 12.02 -6.82 10.56
CA THR A 395 11.74 -8.05 9.85
C THR A 395 13.03 -8.67 9.35
N ALA A 396 13.06 -10.00 9.20
CA ALA A 396 14.28 -10.71 8.82
C ALA A 396 13.98 -11.78 7.76
N ALA A 397 14.99 -12.06 6.95
CA ALA A 397 14.91 -13.11 5.93
C ALA A 397 16.25 -13.85 5.76
N THR A 398 16.17 -15.06 5.21
CA THR A 398 17.31 -15.90 4.85
C THR A 398 17.11 -16.55 3.49
N ASP A 399 18.22 -16.95 2.83
CA ASP A 399 18.18 -17.80 1.63
C ASP A 399 18.12 -19.30 1.98
N GLY A 400 17.98 -19.63 3.26
CA GLY A 400 17.97 -21.00 3.76
C GLY A 400 19.35 -21.68 3.78
N LYS A 401 20.43 -20.93 3.49
CA LYS A 401 21.81 -21.41 3.44
C LYS A 401 22.69 -20.60 4.39
N ASP A 402 23.42 -19.66 3.87
CA ASP A 402 24.43 -18.90 4.58
C ASP A 402 24.24 -17.39 4.54
N ARG A 403 23.19 -16.89 3.90
CA ARG A 403 22.88 -15.46 3.81
C ARG A 403 21.62 -15.11 4.57
N GLY A 404 21.70 -14.02 5.33
CA GLY A 404 20.56 -13.43 6.06
C GLY A 404 20.58 -11.91 5.99
N ALA A 405 19.44 -11.30 6.19
CA ALA A 405 19.30 -9.86 6.32
C ALA A 405 18.20 -9.50 7.32
N ILE A 406 18.39 -8.37 7.99
CA ILE A 406 17.41 -7.77 8.92
C ILE A 406 17.19 -6.34 8.51
N LEU A 407 15.95 -5.95 8.33
CA LEU A 407 15.52 -4.55 8.23
C LEU A 407 15.03 -4.10 9.60
N VAL A 408 15.59 -3.01 10.13
CA VAL A 408 15.21 -2.43 11.42
C VAL A 408 14.85 -0.96 11.22
N ALA A 409 13.75 -0.51 11.84
CA ALA A 409 13.36 0.90 11.84
C ALA A 409 13.05 1.36 13.27
N ASN A 410 13.65 2.46 13.69
CA ASN A 410 13.37 3.12 14.96
C ASN A 410 12.51 4.37 14.73
N ILE A 411 11.29 4.34 15.25
CA ILE A 411 10.32 5.45 15.27
C ILE A 411 9.81 5.73 16.69
N SER A 412 10.64 5.46 17.68
CA SER A 412 10.27 5.55 19.11
C SER A 412 10.29 6.96 19.70
N GLY A 413 10.73 7.95 18.95
CA GLY A 413 10.92 9.32 19.41
C GLY A 413 12.24 9.54 20.16
N ARG A 414 13.14 8.55 20.22
CA ARG A 414 14.44 8.63 20.91
C ARG A 414 15.45 7.64 20.36
N ALA A 415 16.71 7.86 20.67
CA ALA A 415 17.76 6.87 20.45
C ALA A 415 17.58 5.67 21.40
N LEU A 416 17.75 4.45 20.88
CA LEU A 416 17.65 3.21 21.63
C LEU A 416 19.00 2.49 21.63
N PRO A 417 19.50 2.07 22.83
CA PRO A 417 20.63 1.13 22.87
C PRO A 417 20.16 -0.19 22.24
N LEU A 418 20.93 -0.68 21.23
CA LEU A 418 20.57 -1.85 20.46
C LEU A 418 21.55 -2.98 20.69
N ASP A 419 21.05 -4.09 21.17
CA ASP A 419 21.80 -5.35 21.26
C ASP A 419 21.17 -6.37 20.30
N GLY A 420 22.00 -6.91 19.41
CA GLY A 420 21.59 -7.90 18.43
C GLY A 420 22.10 -9.29 18.79
N VAL A 421 21.20 -10.20 19.11
CA VAL A 421 21.52 -11.62 19.31
C VAL A 421 21.25 -12.39 18.03
N PHE A 422 22.28 -12.64 17.24
CA PHE A 422 22.16 -13.29 15.94
C PHE A 422 22.67 -14.76 15.93
N GLY A 423 23.01 -15.33 17.08
CA GLY A 423 23.48 -16.71 17.19
C GLY A 423 24.76 -16.94 16.38
N ASP A 424 24.75 -17.95 15.52
CA ASP A 424 25.88 -18.31 14.65
C ASP A 424 26.07 -17.39 13.42
N TRP A 425 25.34 -16.28 13.37
CA TRP A 425 25.42 -15.36 12.25
C TRP A 425 26.36 -14.18 12.56
N LYS A 426 27.15 -13.79 11.55
CA LYS A 426 28.08 -12.67 11.63
C LYS A 426 27.59 -11.54 10.76
N VAL A 427 27.54 -10.32 11.29
CA VAL A 427 27.27 -9.10 10.51
C VAL A 427 28.41 -8.88 9.50
N VAL A 428 28.03 -8.76 8.24
CA VAL A 428 28.94 -8.48 7.11
C VAL A 428 28.93 -6.98 6.79
N LYS A 429 27.72 -6.40 6.78
CA LYS A 429 27.54 -5.01 6.42
C LYS A 429 26.29 -4.44 7.10
N THR A 430 26.36 -3.18 7.48
CA THR A 430 25.18 -2.41 7.90
C THR A 430 25.07 -1.16 7.02
N THR A 431 23.89 -0.94 6.47
CA THR A 431 23.56 0.24 5.66
C THR A 431 22.48 1.04 6.39
N ALA A 432 22.61 2.37 6.45
CA ALA A 432 21.68 3.23 7.18
C ALA A 432 20.99 4.26 6.28
N ILE A 433 19.75 4.57 6.67
CA ILE A 433 19.00 5.77 6.29
C ILE A 433 18.69 6.50 7.59
N SER A 434 19.18 7.72 7.74
CA SER A 434 19.02 8.53 8.96
C SER A 434 19.04 10.02 8.60
N PRO A 435 18.80 10.93 9.55
CA PRO A 435 18.98 12.36 9.29
C PRO A 435 20.39 12.76 8.81
N ALA A 436 21.39 11.95 9.12
CA ALA A 436 22.79 12.20 8.74
C ALA A 436 23.20 11.56 7.42
N VAL A 437 22.65 10.41 7.05
CA VAL A 437 23.04 9.65 5.86
C VAL A 437 21.85 9.03 5.16
N THR A 438 21.93 8.93 3.82
CA THR A 438 20.92 8.27 3.00
C THR A 438 21.54 7.06 2.33
N TYR A 439 21.15 5.87 2.80
CA TYR A 439 21.51 4.55 2.28
C TYR A 439 23.03 4.35 2.10
N LYS A 440 23.79 4.59 3.17
CA LYS A 440 25.25 4.44 3.17
C LYS A 440 25.69 3.41 4.20
N PRO A 441 26.80 2.70 3.92
CA PRO A 441 27.43 1.84 4.92
C PRO A 441 27.80 2.63 6.19
N VAL A 442 27.52 2.02 7.35
CA VAL A 442 27.85 2.56 8.67
C VAL A 442 28.47 1.46 9.54
N THR A 443 29.23 1.88 10.54
CA THR A 443 29.68 1.01 11.63
C THR A 443 28.75 1.26 12.81
N PRO A 444 27.93 0.28 13.24
CA PRO A 444 27.06 0.45 14.40
C PRO A 444 27.88 0.67 15.68
N ASP A 445 27.44 1.61 16.49
CA ASP A 445 28.02 1.93 17.82
C ASP A 445 27.25 1.33 18.99
N GLY A 446 26.34 0.39 18.70
CA GLY A 446 25.43 -0.21 19.69
C GLY A 446 24.18 0.65 19.98
N THR A 447 23.93 1.67 19.15
CA THR A 447 22.77 2.54 19.28
C THR A 447 22.08 2.71 17.94
N ILE A 448 20.74 2.77 17.92
CA ILE A 448 19.95 3.20 16.77
C ILE A 448 19.26 4.52 17.10
N ALA A 449 19.63 5.59 16.43
CA ALA A 449 19.01 6.90 16.59
C ALA A 449 17.53 6.85 16.20
N ASP A 450 16.73 7.80 16.67
CA ASP A 450 15.37 7.99 16.16
C ASP A 450 15.35 8.31 14.66
N ASP A 451 14.23 8.07 13.99
CA ASP A 451 14.07 8.30 12.56
C ASP A 451 15.14 7.59 11.70
N THR A 452 15.55 6.39 12.12
CA THR A 452 16.65 5.64 11.46
C THR A 452 16.18 4.27 10.99
N VAL A 453 16.59 3.92 9.77
CA VAL A 453 16.47 2.57 9.20
C VAL A 453 17.86 1.95 9.10
N LEU A 454 17.99 0.69 9.52
CA LEU A 454 19.19 -0.12 9.31
C LEU A 454 18.82 -1.36 8.48
N LEU A 455 19.60 -1.60 7.44
CA LEU A 455 19.70 -2.90 6.77
C LEU A 455 20.98 -3.57 7.27
N VAL A 456 20.81 -4.68 7.98
CA VAL A 456 21.91 -5.49 8.52
C VAL A 456 22.02 -6.76 7.68
N GLU A 457 23.10 -6.91 6.94
CA GLU A 457 23.40 -8.08 6.11
C GLU A 457 24.31 -9.02 6.90
N LEU A 458 23.97 -10.31 6.91
CA LEU A 458 24.65 -11.32 7.71
C LEU A 458 25.06 -12.52 6.88
N THR A 459 26.09 -13.22 7.36
CA THR A 459 26.48 -14.53 6.86
C THR A 459 26.61 -15.53 8.01
N ARG A 460 26.31 -16.79 7.75
CA ARG A 460 26.48 -17.86 8.72
C ARG A 460 27.98 -18.13 8.93
N LYS A 461 28.40 -18.42 10.18
CA LYS A 461 29.80 -18.74 10.52
C LYS A 461 30.19 -20.12 10.04
#